data_bef707aca1587137573e3892b0d256b1
#
_entry.id   bef707aca1587137573e3892b0d256b1
#
_cell.length_a   1.000
_cell.length_b   1.000
_cell.length_c   1.000
_cell.angle_alpha   90.00
_cell.angle_beta   90.00
_cell.angle_gamma   90.00
#
_symmetry.space_group_name_H-M   'P 1'
#
loop_
_entity.id
_entity.type
_entity.pdbx_description
1 polymer ?
#
loop_
_entity_poly.entity_id
_entity_poly.type
_entity_poly.pdbx_seq_one_letter_code
_entity_poly.pdbx_strand_id
1 'polypeptide(L)'
;MPYSDKIIAETSKAPKSLGNLLGRWAVKLDFPVIKISDYTGATRQSIYNWFGGSEVSPAYRRSVENLLAILQSSSTAEEAMRKCNKSK
;
A
#
# COMPACT_ATOMS: atom_id res chain seq x y z
N MET A 1 11.39 5.47 -9.73
CA MET A 1 10.61 5.21 -8.50
C MET A 1 9.14 5.48 -8.76
N PRO A 2 8.24 4.59 -8.33
CA PRO A 2 6.80 4.79 -8.56
C PRO A 2 6.19 5.86 -7.66
N TYR A 3 6.91 6.36 -6.66
CA TYR A 3 6.40 7.38 -5.75
C TYR A 3 7.26 8.63 -5.81
N SER A 4 6.61 9.81 -5.78
CA SER A 4 7.32 11.08 -5.74
C SER A 4 7.98 11.28 -4.37
N ASP A 5 8.99 12.15 -4.33
CA ASP A 5 9.65 12.51 -3.07
C ASP A 5 8.67 13.07 -2.05
N LYS A 6 7.66 13.82 -2.53
CA LYS A 6 6.62 14.38 -1.67
C LYS A 6 5.82 13.27 -0.98
N ILE A 7 5.39 12.25 -1.73
CA ILE A 7 4.64 11.13 -1.17
C ILE A 7 5.50 10.35 -0.19
N ILE A 8 6.76 10.11 -0.51
CA ILE A 8 7.69 9.40 0.37
C ILE A 8 7.84 10.17 1.69
N ALA A 9 8.04 11.48 1.61
CA ALA A 9 8.22 12.31 2.81
C ALA A 9 6.96 12.34 3.67
N GLU A 10 5.79 12.53 3.06
CA GLU A 10 4.53 12.56 3.79
C GLU A 10 4.24 11.23 4.47
N THR A 11 4.51 10.11 3.78
CA THR A 11 4.33 8.78 4.34
C THR A 11 5.23 8.56 5.55
N SER A 12 6.48 9.00 5.45
CA SER A 12 7.46 8.84 6.54
C SER A 12 7.09 9.63 7.79
N LYS A 13 6.44 10.79 7.62
CA LYS A 13 6.08 11.68 8.72
C LYS A 13 4.72 11.38 9.33
N ALA A 14 3.87 10.66 8.62
CA ALA A 14 2.51 10.42 9.05
C ALA A 14 2.46 9.48 10.26
N PRO A 15 1.41 9.59 11.10
CA PRO A 15 1.22 8.64 12.20
C PRO A 15 1.06 7.21 11.68
N LYS A 16 1.57 6.25 12.41
CA LYS A 16 1.44 4.86 12.03
C LYS A 16 -0.03 4.41 12.14
N SER A 17 -0.54 3.90 11.04
CA SER A 17 -1.89 3.34 10.95
C SER A 17 -1.80 2.18 9.99
N LEU A 18 -2.89 1.44 9.80
CA LEU A 18 -2.91 0.34 8.84
C LEU A 18 -2.52 0.83 7.44
N GLY A 19 -3.16 1.92 6.99
CA GLY A 19 -2.85 2.48 5.67
C GLY A 19 -1.45 3.06 5.57
N ASN A 20 -0.96 3.66 6.66
CA ASN A 20 0.40 4.19 6.68
C ASN A 20 1.44 3.06 6.61
N LEU A 21 1.21 1.95 7.31
CA LEU A 21 2.09 0.79 7.23
C LEU A 21 2.12 0.23 5.82
N LEU A 22 0.97 0.15 5.17
CA LEU A 22 0.90 -0.26 3.77
C LEU A 22 1.75 0.66 2.90
N GLY A 23 1.63 1.97 3.11
CA GLY A 23 2.40 2.96 2.35
C GLY A 23 3.90 2.83 2.56
N ARG A 24 4.33 2.61 3.80
CA ARG A 24 5.75 2.45 4.11
C ARG A 24 6.35 1.23 3.40
N TRP A 25 5.63 0.12 3.41
CA TRP A 25 6.07 -1.09 2.72
C TRP A 25 6.03 -0.94 1.20
N ALA A 26 4.98 -0.28 0.67
CA ALA A 26 4.88 -0.04 -0.76
C ALA A 26 6.04 0.83 -1.26
N VAL A 27 6.38 1.87 -0.51
CA VAL A 27 7.53 2.75 -0.85
C VAL A 27 8.83 1.95 -0.77
N LYS A 28 9.00 1.16 0.27
CA LYS A 28 10.22 0.37 0.47
C LYS A 28 10.47 -0.61 -0.67
N LEU A 29 9.43 -1.24 -1.17
CA LEU A 29 9.53 -2.23 -2.24
C LEU A 29 9.34 -1.64 -3.63
N ASP A 30 9.04 -0.34 -3.74
CA ASP A 30 8.65 0.30 -5.00
C ASP A 30 7.42 -0.36 -5.63
N PHE A 31 6.49 -0.80 -4.78
CA PHE A 31 5.24 -1.42 -5.23
C PHE A 31 4.27 -0.33 -5.68
N PRO A 32 3.89 -0.27 -6.97
CA PRO A 32 3.13 0.88 -7.51
C PRO A 32 1.73 1.01 -6.94
N VAL A 33 1.29 2.28 -6.79
CA VAL A 33 -0.06 2.57 -6.28
C VAL A 33 -1.15 1.97 -7.17
N ILE A 34 -0.91 1.88 -8.48
CA ILE A 34 -1.89 1.30 -9.40
C ILE A 34 -2.16 -0.18 -9.05
N LYS A 35 -1.14 -0.89 -8.60
CA LYS A 35 -1.31 -2.28 -8.18
C LYS A 35 -2.08 -2.39 -6.87
N ILE A 36 -1.90 -1.42 -5.98
CA ILE A 36 -2.70 -1.34 -4.75
C ILE A 36 -4.16 -1.09 -5.12
N SER A 37 -4.41 -0.16 -6.05
CA SER A 37 -5.75 0.15 -6.54
C SER A 37 -6.41 -1.09 -7.16
N ASP A 38 -5.68 -1.82 -8.00
CA ASP A 38 -6.19 -3.04 -8.62
C ASP A 38 -6.55 -4.11 -7.59
N TYR A 39 -5.74 -4.24 -6.56
CA TYR A 39 -5.96 -5.26 -5.53
C TYR A 39 -7.12 -4.91 -4.61
N THR A 40 -7.22 -3.66 -4.17
CA THR A 40 -8.20 -3.22 -3.18
C THR A 40 -9.50 -2.73 -3.79
N GLY A 41 -9.47 -2.24 -5.02
CA GLY A 41 -10.61 -1.58 -5.64
C GLY A 41 -10.75 -0.12 -5.26
N ALA A 42 -9.84 0.43 -4.45
CA ALA A 42 -9.90 1.81 -4.02
C ALA A 42 -9.28 2.74 -5.06
N THR A 43 -9.68 4.03 -5.02
CA THR A 43 -9.07 5.04 -5.89
C THR A 43 -7.67 5.38 -5.42
N ARG A 44 -6.85 5.93 -6.32
CA ARG A 44 -5.50 6.39 -5.96
C ARG A 44 -5.54 7.43 -4.86
N GLN A 45 -6.51 8.35 -4.93
CA GLN A 45 -6.63 9.40 -3.92
C GLN A 45 -6.88 8.80 -2.53
N SER A 46 -7.77 7.83 -2.44
CA SER A 46 -8.02 7.13 -1.17
C SER A 46 -6.76 6.47 -0.64
N ILE A 47 -6.00 5.83 -1.52
CA ILE A 47 -4.77 5.14 -1.14
C ILE A 47 -3.73 6.13 -0.61
N TYR A 48 -3.55 7.27 -1.28
CA TYR A 48 -2.62 8.29 -0.79
C TYR A 48 -3.08 8.89 0.54
N ASN A 49 -4.38 9.02 0.75
CA ASN A 49 -4.92 9.44 2.05
C ASN A 49 -4.54 8.43 3.14
N TRP A 50 -4.63 7.14 2.84
CA TRP A 50 -4.22 6.09 3.79
C TRP A 50 -2.74 6.21 4.13
N PHE A 51 -1.89 6.44 3.13
CA PHE A 51 -0.45 6.61 3.34
C PHE A 51 -0.18 7.79 4.27
N GLY A 52 -0.99 8.84 4.17
CA GLY A 52 -0.89 10.03 5.02
C GLY A 52 -1.48 9.87 6.42
N GLY A 53 -1.96 8.69 6.77
CA GLY A 53 -2.45 8.40 8.10
C GLY A 53 -3.97 8.34 8.24
N SER A 54 -4.71 8.56 7.15
CA SER A 54 -6.17 8.47 7.20
C SER A 54 -6.61 7.03 7.45
N GLU A 55 -7.72 6.88 8.15
CA GLU A 55 -8.27 5.57 8.47
C GLU A 55 -8.76 4.86 7.21
N VAL A 56 -8.45 3.56 7.13
CA VAL A 56 -8.95 2.71 6.05
C VAL A 56 -10.39 2.31 6.40
N SER A 57 -11.34 2.60 5.49
CA SER A 57 -12.73 2.27 5.76
C SER A 57 -12.92 0.75 5.85
N PRO A 58 -13.95 0.29 6.58
CA PRO A 58 -14.18 -1.14 6.77
C PRO A 58 -14.29 -1.94 5.46
N ALA A 59 -14.79 -1.30 4.39
CA ALA A 59 -14.95 -1.96 3.10
C ALA A 59 -13.62 -2.43 2.50
N TYR A 60 -12.53 -1.73 2.82
CA TYR A 60 -11.20 -2.02 2.26
C TYR A 60 -10.23 -2.63 3.26
N ARG A 61 -10.61 -2.66 4.53
CA ARG A 61 -9.69 -3.06 5.60
C ARG A 61 -9.10 -4.45 5.36
N ARG A 62 -9.92 -5.42 5.03
CA ARG A 62 -9.46 -6.80 4.82
C ARG A 62 -8.47 -6.90 3.66
N SER A 63 -8.79 -6.23 2.55
CA SER A 63 -7.90 -6.21 1.38
C SER A 63 -6.57 -5.56 1.73
N VAL A 64 -6.61 -4.45 2.49
CA VAL A 64 -5.39 -3.76 2.91
C VAL A 64 -4.56 -4.62 3.83
N GLU A 65 -5.18 -5.30 4.79
CA GLU A 65 -4.47 -6.20 5.69
C GLU A 65 -3.80 -7.36 4.94
N ASN A 66 -4.53 -7.95 3.99
CA ASN A 66 -3.99 -9.03 3.17
C ASN A 66 -2.82 -8.56 2.32
N LEU A 67 -2.96 -7.39 1.69
CA LEU A 67 -1.90 -6.83 0.86
C LEU A 67 -0.67 -6.48 1.71
N LEU A 68 -0.88 -5.90 2.88
CA LEU A 68 0.23 -5.59 3.79
C LEU A 68 1.02 -6.86 4.15
N ALA A 69 0.32 -7.94 4.46
CA ALA A 69 0.96 -9.21 4.76
C ALA A 69 1.79 -9.72 3.56
N ILE A 70 1.25 -9.57 2.35
CA ILE A 70 1.96 -9.94 1.12
C ILE A 70 3.24 -9.12 0.98
N LEU A 71 3.15 -7.80 1.16
CA LEU A 71 4.33 -6.93 1.04
C LEU A 71 5.38 -7.26 2.10
N GLN A 72 4.95 -7.52 3.33
CA GLN A 72 5.87 -7.85 4.42
C GLN A 72 6.59 -9.18 4.19
N SER A 73 5.97 -10.10 3.47
CA SER A 73 6.56 -11.41 3.18
C SER A 73 7.29 -11.46 1.85
N SER A 74 7.39 -10.33 1.14
CA SER A 74 8.04 -10.25 -0.17
C SER A 74 9.34 -9.48 -0.07
N SER A 75 10.31 -9.83 -0.92
CA SER A 75 11.59 -9.14 -0.99
C SER A 75 11.61 -8.08 -2.10
N THR A 76 10.76 -8.24 -3.11
CA THR A 76 10.69 -7.33 -4.26
C THR A 76 9.24 -7.05 -4.63
N ALA A 77 9.04 -5.96 -5.41
CA ALA A 77 7.72 -5.63 -5.93
C ALA A 77 7.19 -6.74 -6.85
N GLU A 78 8.06 -7.33 -7.66
CA GLU A 78 7.66 -8.41 -8.57
C GLU A 78 7.15 -9.62 -7.81
N GLU A 79 7.82 -9.99 -6.74
CA GLU A 79 7.39 -11.09 -5.89
C GLU A 79 6.01 -10.79 -5.28
N ALA A 80 5.83 -9.57 -4.78
CA ALA A 80 4.56 -9.14 -4.21
C ALA A 80 3.44 -9.18 -5.25
N MET A 81 3.71 -8.75 -6.48
CA MET A 81 2.73 -8.77 -7.56
C MET A 81 2.30 -10.20 -7.89
N ARG A 82 3.24 -11.14 -7.93
CA ARG A 82 2.91 -12.56 -8.16
C ARG A 82 2.01 -13.11 -7.06
N LYS A 83 2.30 -12.76 -5.81
CA LYS A 83 1.48 -13.19 -4.66
C LYS A 83 0.09 -12.58 -4.71
N CYS A 84 -0.04 -11.33 -5.14
CA CYS A 84 -1.33 -10.68 -5.31
C CYS A 84 -2.19 -11.43 -6.34
N ASN A 85 -1.59 -11.84 -7.46
CA ASN A 85 -2.30 -12.57 -8.50
C ASN A 85 -2.82 -13.92 -8.00
N LYS A 86 -2.09 -14.57 -7.10
CA LYS A 86 -2.49 -15.85 -6.54
C LYS A 86 -3.58 -15.72 -5.48
N SER A 87 -3.63 -14.59 -4.79
CA SER A 87 -4.56 -14.42 -3.67
C SER A 87 -5.89 -13.79 -4.07
N LYS A 88 -6.06 -13.44 -5.34
CA LYS A 88 -7.30 -12.87 -5.85
C LYS A 88 -8.31 -13.96 -6.25
#